data_8c7e092ae2efd76539f935e1ea692294
#
_entry.id   8c7e092ae2efd76539f935e1ea692294
#
_cell.length_a   1.000
_cell.length_b   1.000
_cell.length_c   1.000
_cell.angle_alpha   90.00
_cell.angle_beta   90.00
_cell.angle_gamma   90.00
#
_symmetry.space_group_name_H-M   'P 1'
#
loop_
_entity.id
_entity.type
_entity.pdbx_description
1 polymer ?
#
loop_
_entity_poly.entity_id
_entity_poly.type
_entity_poly.pdbx_seq_one_letter_code
_entity_poly.pdbx_strand_id
1 'polypeptide(L)'
;MSAPAVTIRVAGRDDAAGVAAVLNGAILGGSPTLLDTTFTVEEERAYIESLPARSFIHVAETSGAGIVGFQTVTPWSTFVTTEFDHVATMGTYVDAARRRQGVGAALARSSFAAALVLGYDKVFTDLRADNIVSLSYHLSLGFTVVGAARRHARVGDRDLDVLFIERFLKEG
;
A
#
# COMPACT_ATOMS: atom_id res chain seq x y z
N MET A 1 9.34 16.95 -21.92
CA MET A 1 8.21 16.00 -22.14
C MET A 1 7.43 15.90 -20.85
N SER A 2 6.14 16.21 -20.86
CA SER A 2 5.29 16.08 -19.66
C SER A 2 5.17 14.60 -19.29
N ALA A 3 5.24 14.30 -17.98
CA ALA A 3 4.98 12.95 -17.51
C ALA A 3 3.57 12.50 -17.98
N PRO A 4 3.39 11.25 -18.40
CA PRO A 4 2.07 10.78 -18.83
C PRO A 4 1.07 10.94 -17.69
N ALA A 5 -0.13 11.38 -18.03
CA ALA A 5 -1.21 11.54 -17.06
C ALA A 5 -1.50 10.19 -16.37
N VAL A 6 -1.54 10.20 -15.05
CA VAL A 6 -1.87 9.02 -14.24
C VAL A 6 -3.34 9.12 -13.85
N THR A 7 -4.11 8.09 -14.16
CA THR A 7 -5.49 7.93 -13.72
C THR A 7 -5.54 6.99 -12.50
N ILE A 8 -6.25 7.41 -11.46
CA ILE A 8 -6.47 6.59 -10.27
C ILE A 8 -7.92 6.11 -10.27
N ARG A 9 -8.12 4.82 -10.11
CA ARG A 9 -9.44 4.19 -10.01
C ARG A 9 -9.42 2.98 -9.09
N VAL A 10 -10.59 2.55 -8.67
CA VAL A 10 -10.72 1.30 -7.91
C VAL A 10 -10.44 0.11 -8.83
N ALA A 11 -9.68 -0.85 -8.33
CA ALA A 11 -9.39 -2.10 -9.02
C ALA A 11 -10.61 -3.01 -9.05
N GLY A 12 -10.77 -3.72 -10.17
CA GLY A 12 -11.66 -4.86 -10.30
C GLY A 12 -10.88 -6.15 -10.51
N ARG A 13 -11.60 -7.28 -10.58
CA ARG A 13 -11.02 -8.62 -10.81
C ARG A 13 -10.12 -8.72 -12.05
N ASP A 14 -10.42 -7.92 -13.08
CA ASP A 14 -9.68 -7.95 -14.34
C ASP A 14 -8.32 -7.23 -14.24
N ASP A 15 -8.10 -6.48 -13.17
CA ASP A 15 -6.83 -5.80 -12.89
C ASP A 15 -5.78 -6.69 -12.24
N ALA A 16 -6.16 -7.92 -11.85
CA ALA A 16 -5.29 -8.85 -11.12
C ALA A 16 -3.93 -9.06 -11.80
N ALA A 17 -3.89 -9.15 -13.12
CA ALA A 17 -2.64 -9.32 -13.85
C ALA A 17 -1.70 -8.11 -13.70
N GLY A 18 -2.24 -6.89 -13.75
CA GLY A 18 -1.47 -5.66 -13.59
C GLY A 18 -1.01 -5.46 -12.14
N VAL A 19 -1.88 -5.76 -11.16
CA VAL A 19 -1.54 -5.70 -9.73
C VAL A 19 -0.45 -6.70 -9.39
N ALA A 20 -0.61 -7.98 -9.82
CA ALA A 20 0.40 -9.03 -9.64
C ALA A 20 1.74 -8.64 -10.28
N ALA A 21 1.74 -8.07 -11.48
CA ALA A 21 2.97 -7.66 -12.14
C ALA A 21 3.74 -6.59 -11.34
N VAL A 22 3.04 -5.57 -10.82
CA VAL A 22 3.66 -4.52 -9.99
C VAL A 22 4.18 -5.09 -8.68
N LEU A 23 3.39 -5.94 -8.00
CA LEU A 23 3.76 -6.55 -6.73
C LEU A 23 4.98 -7.47 -6.89
N ASN A 24 4.93 -8.39 -7.84
CA ASN A 24 6.02 -9.33 -8.12
C ASN A 24 7.28 -8.61 -8.58
N GLY A 25 7.13 -7.54 -9.36
CA GLY A 25 8.24 -6.67 -9.74
C GLY A 25 8.94 -6.03 -8.55
N ALA A 26 8.19 -5.66 -7.51
CA ALA A 26 8.78 -5.15 -6.26
C ALA A 26 9.50 -6.25 -5.47
N ILE A 27 8.91 -7.44 -5.36
CA ILE A 27 9.47 -8.59 -4.63
C ILE A 27 10.76 -9.06 -5.32
N LEU A 28 10.69 -9.37 -6.62
CA LEU A 28 11.82 -9.87 -7.41
C LEU A 28 12.91 -8.82 -7.61
N GLY A 29 12.54 -7.54 -7.66
CA GLY A 29 13.48 -6.43 -7.77
C GLY A 29 14.21 -6.09 -6.46
N GLY A 30 14.01 -6.89 -5.40
CA GLY A 30 14.69 -6.72 -4.12
C GLY A 30 14.25 -5.46 -3.34
N SER A 31 13.06 -4.93 -3.63
CA SER A 31 12.50 -3.86 -2.80
C SER A 31 12.33 -4.36 -1.37
N PRO A 32 12.72 -3.55 -0.35
CA PRO A 32 12.57 -3.95 1.04
C PRO A 32 11.08 -4.03 1.45
N THR A 33 10.41 -5.10 1.06
CA THR A 33 9.04 -5.45 1.48
C THR A 33 9.08 -6.55 2.52
N LEU A 34 8.01 -6.77 3.26
CA LEU A 34 7.82 -7.92 4.14
C LEU A 34 7.26 -9.14 3.40
N LEU A 35 6.92 -8.98 2.13
CA LEU A 35 6.52 -10.08 1.26
C LEU A 35 7.77 -10.70 0.60
N ASP A 36 7.86 -12.01 0.62
CA ASP A 36 9.00 -12.79 0.09
C ASP A 36 8.59 -13.78 -1.00
N THR A 37 7.30 -13.95 -1.23
CA THR A 37 6.71 -14.89 -2.19
C THR A 37 5.93 -14.14 -3.25
N THR A 38 6.13 -14.49 -4.51
CA THR A 38 5.36 -13.94 -5.64
C THR A 38 3.96 -14.55 -5.71
N PHE A 39 3.04 -13.83 -6.33
CA PHE A 39 1.65 -14.22 -6.48
C PHE A 39 1.32 -14.48 -7.94
N THR A 40 0.53 -15.50 -8.20
CA THR A 40 -0.08 -15.74 -9.51
C THR A 40 -1.21 -14.74 -9.78
N VAL A 41 -1.61 -14.59 -11.03
CA VAL A 41 -2.76 -13.76 -11.40
C VAL A 41 -4.05 -14.27 -10.75
N GLU A 42 -4.19 -15.58 -10.62
CA GLU A 42 -5.35 -16.22 -9.99
C GLU A 42 -5.43 -15.95 -8.49
N GLU A 43 -4.30 -15.99 -7.79
CA GLU A 43 -4.23 -15.66 -6.36
C GLU A 43 -4.55 -14.18 -6.14
N GLU A 44 -4.03 -13.30 -6.98
CA GLU A 44 -4.31 -11.87 -6.88
C GLU A 44 -5.77 -11.55 -7.21
N ARG A 45 -6.36 -12.25 -8.19
CA ARG A 45 -7.80 -12.14 -8.51
C ARG A 45 -8.66 -12.58 -7.33
N ALA A 46 -8.32 -13.72 -6.72
CA ALA A 46 -9.02 -14.23 -5.55
C ALA A 46 -8.89 -13.24 -4.36
N TYR A 47 -7.72 -12.64 -4.18
CA TYR A 47 -7.52 -11.61 -3.16
C TYR A 47 -8.40 -10.38 -3.41
N ILE A 48 -8.44 -9.84 -4.63
CA ILE A 48 -9.29 -8.69 -4.98
C ILE A 48 -10.77 -9.01 -4.71
N GLU A 49 -11.23 -10.21 -5.08
CA GLU A 49 -12.62 -10.64 -4.89
C GLU A 49 -12.98 -10.94 -3.43
N SER A 50 -12.00 -11.27 -2.59
CA SER A 50 -12.18 -11.62 -1.18
C SER A 50 -11.98 -10.45 -0.21
N LEU A 51 -11.75 -9.25 -0.71
CA LEU A 51 -11.52 -8.08 0.14
C LEU A 51 -12.66 -7.89 1.14
N PRO A 52 -12.35 -7.71 2.43
CA PRO A 52 -13.39 -7.49 3.44
C PRO A 52 -14.15 -6.19 3.18
N ALA A 53 -15.32 -6.08 3.80
CA ALA A 53 -16.11 -4.86 3.75
C ALA A 53 -15.26 -3.64 4.14
N ARG A 54 -15.52 -2.49 3.53
CA ARG A 54 -14.76 -1.24 3.72
C ARG A 54 -13.31 -1.30 3.25
N SER A 55 -12.99 -2.24 2.35
CA SER A 55 -11.67 -2.35 1.72
C SER A 55 -11.72 -1.97 0.26
N PHE A 56 -10.61 -1.53 -0.26
CA PHE A 56 -10.43 -1.29 -1.69
C PHE A 56 -8.97 -1.35 -2.09
N ILE A 57 -8.74 -1.52 -3.38
CA ILE A 57 -7.45 -1.31 -4.03
C ILE A 57 -7.62 -0.19 -5.03
N HIS A 58 -6.83 0.88 -4.91
CA HIS A 58 -6.67 1.84 -5.98
C HIS A 58 -5.51 1.43 -6.88
N VAL A 59 -5.74 1.44 -8.18
CA VAL A 59 -4.70 1.27 -9.20
C VAL A 59 -4.39 2.61 -9.85
N ALA A 60 -3.10 2.79 -10.15
CA ALA A 60 -2.59 3.90 -10.94
C ALA A 60 -2.33 3.39 -12.36
N GLU A 61 -3.03 3.93 -13.33
CA GLU A 61 -2.97 3.54 -14.73
C GLU A 61 -2.44 4.67 -15.59
N THR A 62 -1.61 4.34 -16.58
CA THR A 62 -1.12 5.28 -17.59
C THR A 62 -1.43 4.78 -18.98
N SER A 63 -1.71 5.70 -19.91
CA SER A 63 -1.87 5.36 -21.31
C SER A 63 -0.58 4.71 -21.86
N GLY A 64 -0.69 3.49 -22.37
CA GLY A 64 0.41 2.75 -23.00
C GLY A 64 1.25 1.87 -22.09
N ALA A 65 1.17 2.01 -20.75
CA ALA A 65 1.87 1.12 -19.82
C ALA A 65 0.93 0.30 -18.91
N GLY A 66 -0.38 0.58 -18.94
CA GLY A 66 -1.34 -0.08 -18.06
C GLY A 66 -1.14 0.31 -16.59
N ILE A 67 -1.33 -0.65 -15.67
CA ILE A 67 -1.18 -0.43 -14.24
C ILE A 67 0.31 -0.30 -13.89
N VAL A 68 0.66 0.83 -13.28
CA VAL A 68 2.03 1.21 -12.91
C VAL A 68 2.22 1.34 -11.38
N GLY A 69 1.16 1.13 -10.63
CA GLY A 69 1.18 1.13 -9.18
C GLY A 69 -0.19 0.84 -8.61
N PHE A 70 -0.21 0.45 -7.34
CA PHE A 70 -1.46 0.25 -6.60
C PHE A 70 -1.29 0.55 -5.12
N GLN A 71 -2.41 0.81 -4.47
CA GLN A 71 -2.48 0.97 -3.02
C GLN A 71 -3.68 0.22 -2.47
N THR A 72 -3.44 -0.65 -1.49
CA THR A 72 -4.49 -1.33 -0.74
C THR A 72 -4.87 -0.51 0.48
N VAL A 73 -6.15 -0.48 0.81
CA VAL A 73 -6.68 0.02 2.09
C VAL A 73 -7.64 -1.01 2.63
N THR A 74 -7.40 -1.47 3.85
CA THR A 74 -8.22 -2.48 4.53
C THR A 74 -8.40 -2.08 6.00
N PRO A 75 -9.39 -2.63 6.73
CA PRO A 75 -9.45 -2.50 8.18
C PRO A 75 -8.14 -2.94 8.81
N TRP A 76 -7.65 -2.19 9.80
CA TRP A 76 -6.42 -2.56 10.51
C TRP A 76 -6.59 -3.82 11.35
N SER A 77 -7.72 -3.97 12.01
CA SER A 77 -8.00 -5.12 12.88
C SER A 77 -8.86 -6.15 12.18
N THR A 78 -8.50 -7.42 12.36
CA THR A 78 -9.30 -8.59 11.96
C THR A 78 -10.08 -9.19 13.14
N PHE A 79 -9.98 -8.59 14.34
CA PHE A 79 -10.76 -9.02 15.50
C PHE A 79 -12.25 -8.71 15.32
N VAL A 80 -13.11 -9.53 15.92
CA VAL A 80 -14.56 -9.31 15.97
C VAL A 80 -14.85 -8.24 17.02
N THR A 81 -14.61 -6.99 16.67
CA THR A 81 -14.82 -5.81 17.53
C THR A 81 -15.00 -4.57 16.65
N THR A 82 -15.75 -3.59 17.14
CA THR A 82 -15.94 -2.28 16.51
C THR A 82 -14.96 -1.22 17.02
N GLU A 83 -14.15 -1.54 18.03
CA GLU A 83 -13.25 -0.59 18.69
C GLU A 83 -12.20 0.02 17.74
N PHE A 84 -11.85 -0.70 16.68
CA PHE A 84 -10.87 -0.26 15.69
C PHE A 84 -11.47 0.11 14.33
N ASP A 85 -12.79 0.21 14.20
CA ASP A 85 -13.46 0.47 12.93
C ASP A 85 -13.05 1.79 12.27
N HIS A 86 -12.52 2.72 13.03
CA HIS A 86 -12.00 3.99 12.54
C HIS A 86 -10.54 3.92 12.04
N VAL A 87 -9.88 2.76 12.16
CA VAL A 87 -8.48 2.58 11.79
C VAL A 87 -8.35 1.69 10.56
N ALA A 88 -7.69 2.21 9.55
CA ALA A 88 -7.28 1.45 8.36
C ALA A 88 -5.81 1.09 8.40
N THR A 89 -5.42 0.07 7.63
CA THR A 89 -4.05 -0.16 7.22
C THR A 89 -3.91 0.00 5.71
N MET A 90 -2.68 0.21 5.23
CA MET A 90 -2.44 0.37 3.79
C MET A 90 -1.11 -0.22 3.36
N GLY A 91 -1.05 -0.66 2.10
CA GLY A 91 0.19 -1.03 1.40
C GLY A 91 0.27 -0.30 0.07
N THR A 92 1.46 0.19 -0.30
CA THR A 92 1.67 0.95 -1.54
C THR A 92 2.81 0.34 -2.34
N TYR A 93 2.54 0.05 -3.59
CA TYR A 93 3.52 -0.48 -4.53
C TYR A 93 3.51 0.33 -5.83
N VAL A 94 4.67 0.69 -6.32
CA VAL A 94 4.85 1.42 -7.57
C VAL A 94 5.97 0.77 -8.37
N ASP A 95 5.71 0.54 -9.65
CA ASP A 95 6.71 0.06 -10.61
C ASP A 95 8.01 0.85 -10.48
N ALA A 96 9.13 0.15 -10.39
CA ALA A 96 10.46 0.74 -10.20
C ALA A 96 10.77 1.83 -11.25
N ALA A 97 10.38 1.60 -12.53
CA ALA A 97 10.57 2.55 -13.61
C ALA A 97 9.67 3.79 -13.51
N ARG A 98 8.65 3.77 -12.65
CA ARG A 98 7.67 4.86 -12.46
C ARG A 98 7.79 5.54 -11.10
N ARG A 99 8.75 5.13 -10.28
CA ARG A 99 9.01 5.81 -8.99
C ARG A 99 9.47 7.24 -9.21
N ARG A 100 9.26 8.09 -8.20
CA ARG A 100 9.61 9.52 -8.20
C ARG A 100 8.92 10.37 -9.28
N GLN A 101 7.86 9.84 -9.90
CA GLN A 101 7.03 10.52 -10.90
C GLN A 101 5.65 10.94 -10.34
N GLY A 102 5.49 10.96 -9.01
CA GLY A 102 4.25 11.37 -8.36
C GLY A 102 3.16 10.30 -8.25
N VAL A 103 3.38 9.08 -8.78
CA VAL A 103 2.39 7.98 -8.77
C VAL A 103 1.93 7.65 -7.36
N GLY A 104 2.86 7.42 -6.44
CA GLY A 104 2.53 7.12 -5.04
C GLY A 104 1.74 8.23 -4.35
N ALA A 105 2.10 9.49 -4.60
CA ALA A 105 1.38 10.64 -4.04
C ALA A 105 -0.04 10.77 -4.62
N ALA A 106 -0.24 10.45 -5.90
CA ALA A 106 -1.57 10.43 -6.52
C ALA A 106 -2.45 9.32 -5.93
N LEU A 107 -1.91 8.11 -5.77
CA LEU A 107 -2.57 7.00 -5.09
C LEU A 107 -2.99 7.39 -3.67
N ALA A 108 -2.06 7.94 -2.88
CA ALA A 108 -2.33 8.32 -1.49
C ALA A 108 -3.45 9.37 -1.38
N ARG A 109 -3.44 10.43 -2.19
CA ARG A 109 -4.52 11.44 -2.19
C ARG A 109 -5.89 10.82 -2.44
N SER A 110 -6.00 9.98 -3.46
CA SER A 110 -7.27 9.31 -3.79
C SER A 110 -7.69 8.34 -2.70
N SER A 111 -6.75 7.57 -2.15
CA SER A 111 -7.05 6.58 -1.13
C SER A 111 -7.42 7.21 0.22
N PHE A 112 -6.79 8.30 0.62
CA PHE A 112 -7.18 9.01 1.85
C PHE A 112 -8.59 9.60 1.74
N ALA A 113 -8.94 10.18 0.59
CA ALA A 113 -10.29 10.68 0.36
C ALA A 113 -11.34 9.55 0.41
N ALA A 114 -11.06 8.42 -0.24
CA ALA A 114 -11.94 7.26 -0.20
C ALA A 114 -12.04 6.64 1.20
N ALA A 115 -10.93 6.54 1.93
CA ALA A 115 -10.90 6.03 3.30
C ALA A 115 -11.78 6.89 4.24
N LEU A 116 -11.73 8.22 4.13
CA LEU A 116 -12.61 9.12 4.89
C LEU A 116 -14.09 8.87 4.59
N VAL A 117 -14.45 8.67 3.32
CA VAL A 117 -15.83 8.35 2.92
C VAL A 117 -16.29 7.03 3.52
N LEU A 118 -15.40 6.06 3.66
CA LEU A 118 -15.67 4.77 4.31
C LEU A 118 -15.67 4.84 5.84
N GLY A 119 -15.42 6.01 6.44
CA GLY A 119 -15.48 6.24 7.88
C GLY A 119 -14.19 5.92 8.62
N TYR A 120 -13.06 5.85 7.92
CA TYR A 120 -11.75 5.78 8.56
C TYR A 120 -11.27 7.17 8.96
N ASP A 121 -10.80 7.30 10.17
CA ASP A 121 -10.23 8.55 10.70
C ASP A 121 -8.70 8.51 10.75
N LYS A 122 -8.14 7.31 10.68
CA LYS A 122 -6.73 7.04 10.89
C LYS A 122 -6.22 5.92 9.99
N VAL A 123 -5.01 6.05 9.49
CA VAL A 123 -4.23 4.96 8.91
C VAL A 123 -3.11 4.60 9.87
N PHE A 124 -3.00 3.32 10.21
CA PHE A 124 -1.94 2.74 11.00
C PHE A 124 -1.35 1.58 10.21
N THR A 125 -0.05 1.63 9.94
CA THR A 125 0.63 0.61 9.14
C THR A 125 2.07 0.42 9.62
N ASP A 126 2.74 -0.53 9.03
CA ASP A 126 4.12 -0.86 9.37
C ASP A 126 5.01 -0.92 8.12
N LEU A 127 6.29 -0.79 8.35
CA LEU A 127 7.32 -0.95 7.32
C LEU A 127 8.64 -1.44 7.93
N ARG A 128 9.47 -2.06 7.11
CA ARG A 128 10.83 -2.44 7.52
C ARG A 128 11.64 -1.19 7.84
N ALA A 129 12.34 -1.19 8.98
CA ALA A 129 13.15 -0.05 9.41
C ALA A 129 14.31 0.28 8.44
N ASP A 130 14.77 -0.69 7.66
CA ASP A 130 15.79 -0.50 6.63
C ASP A 130 15.23 0.01 5.29
N ASN A 131 13.89 0.16 5.16
CA ASN A 131 13.24 0.72 3.98
C ASN A 131 13.13 2.25 4.05
N ILE A 132 14.27 2.92 3.93
CA ILE A 132 14.35 4.39 4.01
C ILE A 132 13.51 5.09 2.94
N VAL A 133 13.38 4.47 1.76
CA VAL A 133 12.56 5.02 0.67
C VAL A 133 11.09 5.04 1.05
N SER A 134 10.58 3.93 1.60
CA SER A 134 9.20 3.85 2.09
C SER A 134 8.97 4.79 3.28
N LEU A 135 9.90 4.84 4.24
CA LEU A 135 9.80 5.77 5.36
C LEU A 135 9.71 7.23 4.89
N SER A 136 10.62 7.65 4.01
CA SER A 136 10.60 9.01 3.46
C SER A 136 9.31 9.34 2.71
N TYR A 137 8.78 8.38 1.94
CA TYR A 137 7.50 8.52 1.27
C TYR A 137 6.36 8.76 2.26
N HIS A 138 6.24 7.93 3.30
CA HIS A 138 5.17 8.06 4.28
C HIS A 138 5.29 9.36 5.10
N LEU A 139 6.51 9.74 5.53
CA LEU A 139 6.74 11.02 6.20
C LEU A 139 6.31 12.21 5.33
N SER A 140 6.59 12.17 4.01
CA SER A 140 6.15 13.21 3.07
C SER A 140 4.63 13.30 2.92
N LEU A 141 3.91 12.24 3.25
CA LEU A 141 2.45 12.19 3.28
C LEU A 141 1.87 12.58 4.65
N GLY A 142 2.68 12.98 5.62
CA GLY A 142 2.25 13.40 6.94
C GLY A 142 2.06 12.24 7.95
N PHE A 143 2.66 11.09 7.69
CA PHE A 143 2.76 10.04 8.72
C PHE A 143 3.79 10.42 9.76
N THR A 144 3.59 9.90 10.98
CA THR A 144 4.55 9.96 12.08
C THR A 144 4.94 8.57 12.52
N VAL A 145 6.18 8.40 13.00
CA VAL A 145 6.62 7.15 13.60
C VAL A 145 6.14 7.10 15.04
N VAL A 146 5.40 6.05 15.38
CA VAL A 146 4.85 5.85 16.74
C VAL A 146 5.63 4.84 17.55
N GLY A 147 6.44 3.99 16.90
CA GLY A 147 7.26 3.04 17.59
C GLY A 147 8.07 2.14 16.66
N ALA A 148 8.96 1.37 17.27
CA ALA A 148 9.75 0.36 16.58
C ALA A 148 9.68 -0.97 17.35
N ALA A 149 9.35 -2.05 16.66
CA ALA A 149 9.47 -3.40 17.17
C ALA A 149 10.83 -3.95 16.72
N ARG A 150 11.69 -4.22 17.70
CA ARG A 150 13.05 -4.70 17.45
C ARG A 150 13.04 -6.18 17.07
N ARG A 151 13.78 -6.54 16.02
CA ARG A 151 13.94 -7.93 15.56
C ARG A 151 12.59 -8.62 15.30
N HIS A 152 11.64 -7.87 14.76
CA HIS A 152 10.24 -8.26 14.63
C HIS A 152 9.96 -9.10 13.38
N ALA A 153 10.72 -8.90 12.33
CA ALA A 153 10.64 -9.66 11.09
C ALA A 153 11.95 -10.41 10.85
N ARG A 154 11.87 -11.52 10.11
CA ARG A 154 13.06 -12.28 9.70
C ARG A 154 13.05 -12.46 8.19
N VAL A 155 14.15 -12.07 7.54
CA VAL A 155 14.35 -12.24 6.11
C VAL A 155 15.64 -13.03 5.91
N GLY A 156 15.53 -14.28 5.48
CA GLY A 156 16.63 -15.24 5.49
C GLY A 156 17.16 -15.41 6.93
N ASP A 157 18.45 -15.20 7.14
CA ASP A 157 19.10 -15.29 8.46
C ASP A 157 19.18 -13.93 9.21
N ARG A 158 18.55 -12.88 8.67
CA ARG A 158 18.61 -11.54 9.24
C ARG A 158 17.33 -11.19 9.98
N ASP A 159 17.46 -10.86 11.27
CA ASP A 159 16.40 -10.21 12.04
C ASP A 159 16.33 -8.72 11.66
N LEU A 160 15.14 -8.22 11.43
CA LEU A 160 14.87 -6.85 11.03
C LEU A 160 13.91 -6.16 12.01
N ASP A 161 14.20 -4.91 12.28
CA ASP A 161 13.28 -4.04 13.01
C ASP A 161 12.14 -3.60 12.09
N VAL A 162 10.96 -3.44 12.67
CA VAL A 162 9.77 -2.93 12.00
C VAL A 162 9.34 -1.63 12.66
N LEU A 163 9.11 -0.60 11.86
CA LEU A 163 8.57 0.68 12.31
C LEU A 163 7.06 0.66 12.17
N PHE A 164 6.37 1.11 13.20
CA PHE A 164 4.95 1.41 13.15
C PHE A 164 4.77 2.91 12.92
N ILE A 165 3.93 3.24 11.95
CA ILE A 165 3.66 4.62 11.54
C ILE A 165 2.16 4.86 11.50
N GLU A 166 1.76 6.10 11.74
CA GLU A 166 0.36 6.48 11.70
C GLU A 166 0.16 7.84 11.05
N ARG A 167 -1.04 8.02 10.51
CA ARG A 167 -1.53 9.31 10.03
C ARG A 167 -3.00 9.47 10.39
N PHE A 168 -3.37 10.60 10.97
CA PHE A 168 -4.77 11.00 11.09
C PHE A 168 -5.24 11.60 9.76
N LEU A 169 -6.42 11.16 9.31
CA LEU A 169 -7.03 11.61 8.05
C LEU A 169 -7.93 12.82 8.27
N LYS A 170 -8.48 12.98 9.48
CA LYS A 170 -9.19 14.16 9.93
C LYS A 170 -8.24 15.00 10.78
N GLU A 171 -8.28 16.31 10.60
CA GLU A 171 -7.70 17.24 11.56
C GLU A 171 -8.58 17.21 12.82
N GLY A 172 -7.95 17.02 13.99
CA GLY A 172 -8.63 17.01 15.28
C GLY A 172 -9.01 18.43 15.72
#